data_33ff88cfeb423b0653cac1390ca6f351
#
_entry.id   33ff88cfeb423b0653cac1390ca6f351
#
_cell.length_a   1.000
_cell.length_b   1.000
_cell.length_c   1.000
_cell.angle_alpha   90.00
_cell.angle_beta   90.00
_cell.angle_gamma   90.00
#
_symmetry.space_group_name_H-M   'P 1'
#
loop_
_entity.id
_entity.type
_entity.pdbx_description
1 polymer ?
#
loop_
_entity_poly.entity_id
_entity_poly.type
_entity_poly.pdbx_seq_one_letter_code
_entity_poly.pdbx_strand_id
1 'polypeptide(L)'
;VGSEMCIRDRPMTSGPVYVGAFVLFLFVLGCFIVKGPLKWALIGATFFSIVLSWGKNFMPLTDFFIDYVPLYNKFRAVSSILVIAEFTIPLLAIFALKRLLEEPEILKQEKKPLGISLLLTAGIALLLAIAPGSIGSGYVPAQEAQMLQNAVNQQMIPANELSDILANLGEMRAELVSSDALRSFIIIGIGCSLLWLYASGKLRSSLTIAGITILCLADMWGVNKRYLNDAQFVPHSIRTETFTKTNTDELILQDTSLDYRVLNFATSTFDDNNTSYWHKSVGGYHPAKLRRYQEMIEHHISPEMQAAYKAIATAGGEMDSVDANKFRILNMLNTKYFIFPAGQQRQTVPILNPHAYGNAWFVNKVQYVNNANEEIDALDSIIPTETAVVDARFKDVLKGTTESYKDSLSSIRLTSYTPNRLTYETNNAQDGIAVFSEIYYPDGWHVTIDGQPAELARADYILRTMYVPAGQHTIEMRFDPTSLHVTEGIAYGALALLVIGIIVAVLIAKRKYVKA
;
A
#
# COMPACT_ATOMS: atom_id res chain seq x y z
N VAL A 1 11.10 -6.61 -5.20
CA VAL A 1 10.38 -7.77 -5.78
C VAL A 1 8.88 -7.62 -5.57
N GLY A 2 8.37 -7.40 -4.34
CA GLY A 2 6.92 -7.25 -4.12
C GLY A 2 6.28 -6.05 -4.84
N SER A 3 6.96 -4.90 -4.91
CA SER A 3 6.47 -3.72 -5.64
C SER A 3 6.55 -3.90 -7.17
N GLU A 4 7.58 -4.56 -7.66
CA GLU A 4 7.73 -4.87 -9.09
C GLU A 4 6.63 -5.83 -9.58
N MET A 5 6.30 -6.87 -8.81
CA MET A 5 5.17 -7.75 -9.09
C MET A 5 3.85 -6.98 -9.17
N CYS A 6 3.60 -6.03 -8.24
CA CYS A 6 2.38 -5.22 -8.29
C CYS A 6 2.30 -4.33 -9.53
N ILE A 7 3.44 -3.79 -10.00
CA ILE A 7 3.51 -2.99 -11.23
C ILE A 7 3.25 -3.87 -12.46
N ARG A 8 3.78 -5.10 -12.48
CA ARG A 8 3.68 -6.02 -13.61
C ARG A 8 2.36 -6.77 -13.68
N ASP A 9 1.81 -7.19 -12.54
CA ASP A 9 0.74 -8.21 -12.53
C ASP A 9 -0.65 -7.72 -12.09
N ARG A 10 -0.77 -6.55 -11.40
CA ARG A 10 -2.05 -6.09 -10.87
C ARG A 10 -2.44 -4.68 -11.28
N PRO A 11 -3.38 -4.52 -12.21
CA PRO A 11 -4.01 -3.22 -12.51
C PRO A 11 -5.30 -3.04 -11.68
N MET A 12 -5.28 -3.26 -10.39
CA MET A 12 -6.45 -3.04 -9.54
C MET A 12 -6.33 -1.74 -8.75
N THR A 13 -6.25 -0.63 -9.45
CA THR A 13 -6.48 0.68 -8.85
C THR A 13 -7.74 1.25 -9.48
N SER A 14 -8.79 1.37 -8.70
CA SER A 14 -10.00 2.10 -9.07
C SER A 14 -9.98 3.45 -8.40
N GLY A 15 -10.04 4.52 -9.19
CA GLY A 15 -10.17 5.88 -8.71
C GLY A 15 -10.64 6.78 -9.84
N PRO A 16 -11.36 7.86 -9.56
CA PRO A 16 -11.87 8.77 -10.58
C PRO A 16 -10.72 9.60 -11.15
N VAL A 17 -10.09 9.13 -12.21
CA VAL A 17 -9.14 9.91 -13.00
C VAL A 17 -9.94 10.69 -14.07
N TYR A 18 -10.77 11.61 -13.62
CA TYR A 18 -11.65 12.38 -14.48
C TYR A 18 -11.45 13.87 -14.28
N VAL A 19 -11.15 14.58 -15.34
CA VAL A 19 -10.85 16.02 -15.30
C VAL A 19 -12.02 16.90 -15.77
N GLY A 20 -13.11 16.33 -16.26
CA GLY A 20 -14.27 17.01 -16.80
C GLY A 20 -14.25 17.11 -18.33
N ALA A 21 -15.40 16.84 -18.97
CA ALA A 21 -15.51 16.81 -20.43
C ALA A 21 -15.21 18.17 -21.07
N PHE A 22 -15.75 19.25 -20.53
CA PHE A 22 -15.47 20.58 -21.02
C PHE A 22 -14.06 21.07 -20.72
N VAL A 23 -13.50 20.67 -19.59
CA VAL A 23 -12.10 20.95 -19.24
C VAL A 23 -11.15 20.29 -20.24
N LEU A 24 -11.42 19.03 -20.62
CA LEU A 24 -10.63 18.34 -21.65
C LEU A 24 -10.71 19.05 -23.01
N PHE A 25 -11.90 19.53 -23.42
CA PHE A 25 -12.04 20.34 -24.61
C PHE A 25 -11.18 21.62 -24.54
N LEU A 26 -11.24 22.35 -23.43
CA LEU A 26 -10.43 23.55 -23.22
C LEU A 26 -8.93 23.25 -23.20
N PHE A 27 -8.52 22.11 -22.64
CA PHE A 27 -7.12 21.66 -22.67
C PHE A 27 -6.63 21.44 -24.11
N VAL A 28 -7.39 20.68 -24.90
CA VAL A 28 -7.05 20.43 -26.32
C VAL A 28 -6.99 21.73 -27.10
N LEU A 29 -7.95 22.63 -26.92
CA LEU A 29 -7.94 23.97 -27.54
C LEU A 29 -6.73 24.78 -27.03
N GLY A 30 -6.40 24.68 -25.75
CA GLY A 30 -5.24 25.32 -25.11
C GLY A 30 -3.91 24.91 -25.73
N CYS A 31 -3.77 23.66 -26.16
CA CYS A 31 -2.59 23.19 -26.87
C CYS A 31 -2.32 24.01 -28.18
N PHE A 32 -3.35 24.56 -28.79
CA PHE A 32 -3.21 25.38 -29.99
C PHE A 32 -3.11 26.86 -29.67
N ILE A 33 -4.04 27.41 -28.88
CA ILE A 33 -4.17 28.86 -28.71
C ILE A 33 -3.26 29.46 -27.63
N VAL A 34 -2.88 28.73 -26.57
CA VAL A 34 -2.00 29.26 -25.51
C VAL A 34 -0.58 29.45 -26.06
N LYS A 35 0.08 30.55 -25.71
CA LYS A 35 1.45 30.89 -26.14
C LYS A 35 2.41 30.79 -24.96
N GLY A 36 3.70 30.59 -25.26
CA GLY A 36 4.77 30.59 -24.27
C GLY A 36 5.32 29.21 -23.92
N PRO A 37 6.47 29.16 -23.23
CA PRO A 37 7.15 27.89 -22.92
C PRO A 37 6.40 27.02 -21.91
N LEU A 38 5.65 27.61 -20.97
CA LEU A 38 4.87 26.91 -19.97
C LEU A 38 3.86 25.92 -20.59
N LYS A 39 3.25 26.31 -21.75
CA LYS A 39 2.37 25.40 -22.50
C LYS A 39 3.04 24.05 -22.79
N TRP A 40 4.26 24.09 -23.31
CA TRP A 40 4.98 22.87 -23.69
C TRP A 40 5.37 22.03 -22.49
N ALA A 41 5.72 22.68 -21.37
CA ALA A 41 5.98 21.98 -20.12
C ALA A 41 4.73 21.25 -19.60
N LEU A 42 3.55 21.90 -19.64
CA LEU A 42 2.28 21.30 -19.23
C LEU A 42 1.87 20.14 -20.15
N ILE A 43 1.97 20.31 -21.47
CA ILE A 43 1.68 19.25 -22.46
C ILE A 43 2.63 18.06 -22.23
N GLY A 44 3.93 18.33 -22.10
CA GLY A 44 4.94 17.30 -21.88
C GLY A 44 4.70 16.51 -20.59
N ALA A 45 4.43 17.21 -19.49
CA ALA A 45 4.13 16.58 -18.20
C ALA A 45 2.85 15.72 -18.26
N THR A 46 1.79 16.23 -18.91
CA THR A 46 0.54 15.49 -19.14
C THR A 46 0.80 14.20 -19.92
N PHE A 47 1.44 14.34 -21.09
CA PHE A 47 1.73 13.18 -21.95
C PHE A 47 2.58 12.15 -21.24
N PHE A 48 3.65 12.59 -20.59
CA PHE A 48 4.57 11.70 -19.89
C PHE A 48 3.91 10.97 -18.72
N SER A 49 3.09 11.65 -17.92
CA SER A 49 2.35 11.01 -16.83
C SER A 49 1.33 9.98 -17.33
N ILE A 50 0.64 10.25 -18.46
CA ILE A 50 -0.29 9.30 -19.06
C ILE A 50 0.47 8.04 -19.54
N VAL A 51 1.57 8.23 -20.27
CA VAL A 51 2.34 7.08 -20.82
C VAL A 51 2.94 6.24 -19.69
N LEU A 52 3.48 6.86 -18.64
CA LEU A 52 3.98 6.13 -17.47
C LEU A 52 2.87 5.37 -16.72
N SER A 53 1.66 5.92 -16.69
CA SER A 53 0.52 5.26 -16.02
C SER A 53 0.09 3.94 -16.68
N TRP A 54 0.49 3.70 -17.93
CA TRP A 54 0.16 2.46 -18.65
C TRP A 54 0.81 1.22 -18.03
N GLY A 55 1.93 1.38 -17.30
CA GLY A 55 2.58 0.28 -16.60
C GLY A 55 2.77 -0.94 -17.48
N LYS A 56 2.18 -2.07 -17.11
CA LYS A 56 2.27 -3.33 -17.86
C LYS A 56 1.78 -3.28 -19.31
N ASN A 57 0.97 -2.30 -19.66
CA ASN A 57 0.50 -2.14 -21.04
C ASN A 57 1.56 -1.48 -21.95
N PHE A 58 2.67 -0.96 -21.37
CA PHE A 58 3.82 -0.47 -22.12
C PHE A 58 5.13 -0.85 -21.42
N MET A 59 5.42 -2.14 -21.40
CA MET A 59 6.58 -2.72 -20.69
C MET A 59 7.92 -2.10 -21.04
N PRO A 60 8.27 -1.77 -22.30
CA PRO A 60 9.60 -1.21 -22.60
C PRO A 60 9.93 0.05 -21.81
N LEU A 61 8.96 0.94 -21.61
CA LEU A 61 9.15 2.13 -20.79
C LEU A 61 9.13 1.80 -19.31
N THR A 62 8.25 0.92 -18.90
CA THR A 62 8.13 0.50 -17.49
C THR A 62 9.40 -0.19 -17.00
N ASP A 63 9.96 -1.11 -17.77
CA ASP A 63 11.22 -1.79 -17.45
C ASP A 63 12.38 -0.78 -17.37
N PHE A 64 12.48 0.15 -18.34
CA PHE A 64 13.47 1.23 -18.28
C PHE A 64 13.40 2.01 -16.96
N PHE A 65 12.18 2.37 -16.51
CA PHE A 65 12.01 3.10 -15.25
C PHE A 65 12.31 2.26 -14.01
N ILE A 66 11.96 0.97 -14.02
CA ILE A 66 12.26 0.04 -12.92
C ILE A 66 13.77 -0.13 -12.76
N ASP A 67 14.48 -0.28 -13.88
CA ASP A 67 15.90 -0.63 -13.86
C ASP A 67 16.82 0.59 -13.66
N TYR A 68 16.46 1.76 -14.21
CA TYR A 68 17.38 2.90 -14.28
C TYR A 68 16.93 4.11 -13.44
N VAL A 69 15.66 4.23 -13.07
CA VAL A 69 15.19 5.39 -12.29
C VAL A 69 15.17 5.06 -10.80
N PRO A 70 16.01 5.74 -10.00
CA PRO A 70 16.09 5.48 -8.55
C PRO A 70 14.70 5.60 -7.89
N LEU A 71 14.40 4.66 -7.00
CA LEU A 71 13.18 4.58 -6.21
C LEU A 71 11.88 4.29 -6.97
N TYR A 72 11.87 4.30 -8.32
CA TYR A 72 10.65 4.01 -9.07
C TYR A 72 10.07 2.63 -8.73
N ASN A 73 10.91 1.63 -8.55
CA ASN A 73 10.53 0.26 -8.16
C ASN A 73 9.95 0.15 -6.73
N LYS A 74 9.91 1.24 -5.96
CA LYS A 74 9.30 1.28 -4.61
C LYS A 74 7.82 1.67 -4.64
N PHE A 75 7.34 2.22 -5.75
CA PHE A 75 5.93 2.57 -5.91
C PHE A 75 5.13 1.36 -6.39
N ARG A 76 3.92 1.17 -5.82
CA ARG A 76 3.06 0.01 -6.12
C ARG A 76 2.01 0.29 -7.19
N ALA A 77 1.52 1.52 -7.24
CA ALA A 77 0.43 1.93 -8.12
C ALA A 77 0.93 2.96 -9.12
N VAL A 78 1.32 2.50 -10.32
CA VAL A 78 1.82 3.38 -11.39
C VAL A 78 0.79 4.41 -11.85
N SER A 79 -0.51 4.10 -11.74
CA SER A 79 -1.61 5.02 -12.06
C SER A 79 -1.66 6.26 -11.17
N SER A 80 -1.04 6.23 -9.97
CA SER A 80 -0.95 7.41 -9.09
C SER A 80 -0.25 8.60 -9.74
N ILE A 81 0.60 8.37 -10.75
CA ILE A 81 1.28 9.45 -11.49
C ILE A 81 0.31 10.32 -12.29
N LEU A 82 -0.92 9.83 -12.56
CA LEU A 82 -1.96 10.60 -13.24
C LEU A 82 -2.40 11.86 -12.49
N VAL A 83 -2.08 11.97 -11.19
CA VAL A 83 -2.26 13.23 -10.43
C VAL A 83 -1.58 14.43 -11.12
N ILE A 84 -0.47 14.19 -11.84
CA ILE A 84 0.18 15.22 -12.65
C ILE A 84 -0.72 15.65 -13.80
N ALA A 85 -1.33 14.70 -14.52
CA ALA A 85 -2.28 15.00 -15.59
C ALA A 85 -3.55 15.69 -15.05
N GLU A 86 -4.07 15.25 -13.90
CA GLU A 86 -5.21 15.85 -13.21
C GLU A 86 -4.97 17.31 -12.80
N PHE A 87 -3.73 17.69 -12.59
CA PHE A 87 -3.34 19.07 -12.32
C PHE A 87 -3.04 19.87 -13.61
N THR A 88 -2.26 19.29 -14.53
CA THR A 88 -1.76 20.01 -15.71
C THR A 88 -2.84 20.25 -16.79
N ILE A 89 -3.80 19.30 -16.93
CA ILE A 89 -4.92 19.45 -17.87
C ILE A 89 -5.82 20.64 -17.48
N PRO A 90 -6.36 20.74 -16.25
CA PRO A 90 -7.15 21.90 -15.84
C PRO A 90 -6.36 23.21 -15.88
N LEU A 91 -5.07 23.18 -15.53
CA LEU A 91 -4.25 24.39 -15.56
C LEU A 91 -4.12 24.97 -16.97
N LEU A 92 -3.84 24.13 -17.97
CA LEU A 92 -3.79 24.59 -19.38
C LEU A 92 -5.18 25.00 -19.90
N ALA A 93 -6.24 24.31 -19.46
CA ALA A 93 -7.63 24.68 -19.75
C ALA A 93 -7.98 26.07 -19.19
N ILE A 94 -7.55 26.41 -17.98
CA ILE A 94 -7.73 27.72 -17.38
C ILE A 94 -6.98 28.80 -18.20
N PHE A 95 -5.74 28.52 -18.64
CA PHE A 95 -5.02 29.47 -19.53
C PHE A 95 -5.72 29.66 -20.86
N ALA A 96 -6.30 28.61 -21.45
CA ALA A 96 -7.10 28.71 -22.65
C ALA A 96 -8.36 29.56 -22.40
N LEU A 97 -9.10 29.30 -21.34
CA LEU A 97 -10.28 30.09 -20.95
C LEU A 97 -9.93 31.56 -20.73
N LYS A 98 -8.85 31.84 -19.97
CA LYS A 98 -8.36 33.20 -19.75
C LYS A 98 -8.13 33.90 -21.07
N ARG A 99 -7.43 33.28 -22.02
CA ARG A 99 -7.14 33.84 -23.32
C ARG A 99 -8.41 34.12 -24.15
N LEU A 100 -9.38 33.20 -24.10
CA LEU A 100 -10.68 33.38 -24.78
C LEU A 100 -11.51 34.53 -24.17
N LEU A 101 -11.37 34.78 -22.86
CA LEU A 101 -12.04 35.90 -22.19
C LEU A 101 -11.36 37.26 -22.49
N GLU A 102 -10.04 37.27 -22.64
CA GLU A 102 -9.26 38.47 -22.99
C GLU A 102 -9.36 38.81 -24.50
N GLU A 103 -9.39 37.81 -25.37
CA GLU A 103 -9.42 37.94 -26.83
C GLU A 103 -10.58 37.14 -27.45
N PRO A 104 -11.87 37.52 -27.27
CA PRO A 104 -13.02 36.73 -27.75
C PRO A 104 -13.03 36.46 -29.25
N GLU A 105 -12.40 37.31 -30.02
CA GLU A 105 -12.28 37.18 -31.48
C GLU A 105 -11.52 35.92 -31.91
N ILE A 106 -10.74 35.31 -31.06
CA ILE A 106 -10.06 34.03 -31.31
C ILE A 106 -11.06 32.95 -31.74
N LEU A 107 -12.24 32.91 -31.12
CA LEU A 107 -13.29 31.94 -31.49
C LEU A 107 -13.80 32.09 -32.91
N LYS A 108 -13.70 33.30 -33.48
CA LYS A 108 -14.11 33.60 -34.88
C LYS A 108 -12.95 33.43 -35.86
N GLN A 109 -11.74 33.78 -35.44
CA GLN A 109 -10.54 33.78 -36.27
C GLN A 109 -9.87 32.42 -36.37
N GLU A 110 -9.73 31.72 -35.26
CA GLU A 110 -9.01 30.43 -35.14
C GLU A 110 -9.94 29.22 -35.37
N LYS A 111 -10.63 29.20 -36.54
CA LYS A 111 -11.61 28.15 -36.88
C LYS A 111 -11.00 26.75 -36.95
N LYS A 112 -9.73 26.61 -37.41
CA LYS A 112 -9.05 25.30 -37.51
C LYS A 112 -8.74 24.70 -36.14
N PRO A 113 -8.07 25.39 -35.20
CA PRO A 113 -7.88 24.91 -33.82
C PRO A 113 -9.20 24.52 -33.13
N LEU A 114 -10.22 25.37 -33.27
CA LEU A 114 -11.54 25.08 -32.68
C LEU A 114 -12.17 23.83 -33.28
N GLY A 115 -12.16 23.68 -34.62
CA GLY A 115 -12.69 22.51 -35.30
C GLY A 115 -11.97 21.20 -34.92
N ILE A 116 -10.63 21.26 -34.86
CA ILE A 116 -9.82 20.09 -34.43
C ILE A 116 -10.15 19.73 -32.97
N SER A 117 -10.24 20.71 -32.09
CA SER A 117 -10.55 20.46 -30.68
C SER A 117 -11.94 19.87 -30.48
N LEU A 118 -12.94 20.38 -31.21
CA LEU A 118 -14.29 19.81 -31.23
C LEU A 118 -14.31 18.39 -31.79
N LEU A 119 -13.58 18.11 -32.86
CA LEU A 119 -13.50 16.78 -33.45
C LEU A 119 -12.88 15.78 -32.48
N LEU A 120 -11.77 16.16 -31.83
CA LEU A 120 -11.04 15.28 -30.90
C LEU A 120 -11.73 15.06 -29.54
N THR A 121 -12.72 15.88 -29.19
CA THR A 121 -13.45 15.77 -27.95
C THR A 121 -14.94 15.48 -28.18
N ALA A 122 -15.73 16.46 -28.59
CA ALA A 122 -17.14 16.26 -28.85
C ALA A 122 -17.43 15.29 -30.00
N GLY A 123 -16.59 15.26 -31.05
CA GLY A 123 -16.73 14.33 -32.17
C GLY A 123 -16.50 12.88 -31.77
N ILE A 124 -15.47 12.61 -30.98
CA ILE A 124 -15.22 11.28 -30.43
C ILE A 124 -16.34 10.89 -29.46
N ALA A 125 -16.77 11.80 -28.58
CA ALA A 125 -17.89 11.55 -27.68
C ALA A 125 -19.17 11.22 -28.45
N LEU A 126 -19.51 11.94 -29.51
CA LEU A 126 -20.67 11.65 -30.33
C LEU A 126 -20.55 10.30 -31.06
N LEU A 127 -19.37 9.97 -31.58
CA LEU A 127 -19.11 8.67 -32.20
C LEU A 127 -19.35 7.52 -31.19
N LEU A 128 -18.82 7.62 -29.98
CA LEU A 128 -19.02 6.61 -28.93
C LEU A 128 -20.46 6.56 -28.43
N ALA A 129 -21.18 7.68 -28.44
CA ALA A 129 -22.59 7.71 -28.07
C ALA A 129 -23.46 6.94 -29.07
N ILE A 130 -23.17 7.04 -30.37
CA ILE A 130 -23.96 6.40 -31.44
C ILE A 130 -23.47 4.97 -31.71
N ALA A 131 -22.18 4.73 -31.65
CA ALA A 131 -21.53 3.48 -31.98
C ALA A 131 -20.47 3.11 -30.91
N PRO A 132 -20.90 2.69 -29.71
CA PRO A 132 -19.97 2.41 -28.62
C PRO A 132 -18.93 1.35 -28.98
N GLY A 133 -19.26 0.38 -29.85
CA GLY A 133 -18.33 -0.67 -30.32
C GLY A 133 -17.31 -0.22 -31.36
N SER A 134 -17.29 1.04 -31.80
CA SER A 134 -16.41 1.54 -32.87
C SER A 134 -14.94 1.71 -32.43
N ILE A 135 -14.68 1.81 -31.15
CA ILE A 135 -13.33 1.97 -30.57
C ILE A 135 -13.10 0.82 -29.57
N GLY A 136 -12.29 -0.17 -29.95
CA GLY A 136 -11.88 -1.25 -29.08
C GLY A 136 -12.33 -2.64 -29.52
N SER A 137 -11.74 -3.68 -28.93
CA SER A 137 -11.93 -5.10 -29.27
C SER A 137 -13.04 -5.78 -28.44
N GLY A 138 -14.03 -5.05 -27.99
CA GLY A 138 -15.12 -5.56 -27.13
C GLY A 138 -14.99 -5.12 -25.67
N TYR A 139 -16.12 -5.16 -24.95
CA TYR A 139 -16.23 -4.70 -23.58
C TYR A 139 -15.95 -5.76 -22.51
N VAL A 140 -15.69 -7.00 -22.91
CA VAL A 140 -15.29 -8.09 -22.02
C VAL A 140 -13.85 -8.49 -22.33
N PRO A 141 -12.87 -8.17 -21.47
CA PRO A 141 -11.47 -8.56 -21.66
C PRO A 141 -11.31 -10.08 -21.69
N ALA A 142 -10.36 -10.58 -22.50
CA ALA A 142 -10.11 -12.01 -22.64
C ALA A 142 -9.80 -12.70 -21.29
N GLN A 143 -9.11 -12.00 -20.36
CA GLN A 143 -8.84 -12.53 -19.03
C GLN A 143 -10.11 -12.75 -18.20
N GLU A 144 -11.07 -11.82 -18.28
CA GLU A 144 -12.35 -11.95 -17.59
C GLU A 144 -13.20 -13.08 -18.18
N ALA A 145 -13.25 -13.17 -19.49
CA ALA A 145 -13.89 -14.30 -20.16
C ALA A 145 -13.29 -15.65 -19.74
N GLN A 146 -11.97 -15.70 -19.60
CA GLN A 146 -11.25 -16.88 -19.13
C GLN A 146 -11.52 -17.21 -17.66
N MET A 147 -11.65 -16.19 -16.78
CA MET A 147 -12.07 -16.37 -15.39
C MET A 147 -13.48 -16.95 -15.28
N LEU A 148 -14.41 -16.44 -16.08
CA LEU A 148 -15.79 -16.96 -16.13
C LEU A 148 -15.80 -18.41 -16.68
N GLN A 149 -14.99 -18.72 -17.69
CA GLN A 149 -14.84 -20.09 -18.19
C GLN A 149 -14.28 -21.04 -17.12
N ASN A 150 -13.30 -20.59 -16.32
CA ASN A 150 -12.78 -21.37 -15.21
C ASN A 150 -13.83 -21.59 -14.11
N ALA A 151 -14.68 -20.60 -13.83
CA ALA A 151 -15.79 -20.75 -12.89
C ALA A 151 -16.82 -21.79 -13.38
N VAL A 152 -17.07 -21.87 -14.70
CA VAL A 152 -17.86 -22.95 -15.30
C VAL A 152 -17.19 -24.30 -15.11
N ASN A 153 -15.90 -24.41 -15.37
CA ASN A 153 -15.15 -25.66 -15.18
C ASN A 153 -15.16 -26.15 -13.73
N GLN A 154 -15.26 -25.22 -12.76
CA GLN A 154 -15.39 -25.48 -11.32
C GLN A 154 -16.85 -25.69 -10.88
N GLN A 155 -17.80 -25.77 -11.80
CA GLN A 155 -19.24 -25.94 -11.54
C GLN A 155 -19.86 -24.81 -10.68
N MET A 156 -19.23 -23.65 -10.63
CA MET A 156 -19.76 -22.47 -9.94
C MET A 156 -20.80 -21.72 -10.78
N ILE A 157 -20.74 -21.85 -12.09
CA ILE A 157 -21.67 -21.28 -13.07
C ILE A 157 -22.10 -22.39 -14.04
N PRO A 158 -23.39 -22.49 -14.38
CA PRO A 158 -23.87 -23.43 -15.41
C PRO A 158 -23.28 -23.10 -16.78
N ALA A 159 -22.82 -24.12 -17.51
CA ALA A 159 -22.17 -23.94 -18.81
C ALA A 159 -23.07 -23.28 -19.88
N ASN A 160 -24.37 -23.49 -19.79
CA ASN A 160 -25.35 -22.88 -20.69
C ASN A 160 -25.59 -21.39 -20.44
N GLU A 161 -25.19 -20.86 -19.30
CA GLU A 161 -25.37 -19.44 -18.95
C GLU A 161 -24.17 -18.55 -19.32
N LEU A 162 -23.00 -19.15 -19.61
CA LEU A 162 -21.78 -18.39 -19.86
C LEU A 162 -21.91 -17.42 -21.05
N SER A 163 -22.51 -17.88 -22.15
CA SER A 163 -22.73 -17.05 -23.34
C SER A 163 -23.60 -15.84 -23.05
N ASP A 164 -24.66 -16.05 -22.28
CA ASP A 164 -25.61 -15.00 -21.92
C ASP A 164 -25.00 -13.99 -20.93
N ILE A 165 -24.20 -14.48 -19.97
CA ILE A 165 -23.44 -13.62 -19.04
C ILE A 165 -22.46 -12.74 -19.80
N LEU A 166 -21.67 -13.32 -20.73
CA LEU A 166 -20.70 -12.56 -21.53
C LEU A 166 -21.38 -11.52 -22.43
N ALA A 167 -22.49 -11.91 -23.09
CA ALA A 167 -23.27 -10.99 -23.94
C ALA A 167 -23.86 -9.84 -23.12
N ASN A 168 -24.53 -10.14 -22.02
CA ASN A 168 -25.15 -9.15 -21.14
C ASN A 168 -24.10 -8.19 -20.55
N LEU A 169 -22.93 -8.69 -20.11
CA LEU A 169 -21.84 -7.84 -19.62
C LEU A 169 -21.32 -6.91 -20.72
N GLY A 170 -21.18 -7.42 -21.94
CA GLY A 170 -20.76 -6.63 -23.08
C GLY A 170 -21.76 -5.51 -23.41
N GLU A 171 -23.06 -5.83 -23.44
CA GLU A 171 -24.15 -4.89 -23.73
C GLU A 171 -24.28 -3.82 -22.64
N MET A 172 -24.31 -4.20 -21.37
CA MET A 172 -24.39 -3.25 -20.27
C MET A 172 -23.22 -2.26 -20.25
N ARG A 173 -22.01 -2.73 -20.54
CA ARG A 173 -20.82 -1.86 -20.61
C ARG A 173 -20.87 -0.95 -21.83
N ALA A 174 -21.34 -1.41 -22.97
CA ALA A 174 -21.55 -0.61 -24.15
C ALA A 174 -22.57 0.50 -23.91
N GLU A 175 -23.69 0.21 -23.23
CA GLU A 175 -24.71 1.17 -22.84
C GLU A 175 -24.16 2.25 -21.89
N LEU A 176 -23.36 1.85 -20.89
CA LEU A 176 -22.68 2.80 -20.00
C LEU A 176 -21.74 3.73 -20.77
N VAL A 177 -20.95 3.22 -21.72
CA VAL A 177 -20.07 4.04 -22.55
C VAL A 177 -20.87 5.00 -23.42
N SER A 178 -21.95 4.55 -24.06
CA SER A 178 -22.84 5.36 -24.88
C SER A 178 -23.46 6.50 -24.08
N SER A 179 -24.00 6.19 -22.93
CA SER A 179 -24.63 7.16 -22.00
C SER A 179 -23.65 8.22 -21.52
N ASP A 180 -22.44 7.82 -21.09
CA ASP A 180 -21.41 8.74 -20.63
C ASP A 180 -20.83 9.61 -21.75
N ALA A 181 -20.71 9.03 -22.94
CA ALA A 181 -20.27 9.77 -24.12
C ALA A 181 -21.30 10.82 -24.55
N LEU A 182 -22.60 10.48 -24.53
CA LEU A 182 -23.68 11.43 -24.82
C LEU A 182 -23.69 12.58 -23.79
N ARG A 183 -23.56 12.27 -22.51
CA ARG A 183 -23.43 13.28 -21.46
C ARG A 183 -22.26 14.22 -21.72
N SER A 184 -21.08 13.66 -22.03
CA SER A 184 -19.88 14.44 -22.32
C SER A 184 -20.04 15.34 -23.55
N PHE A 185 -20.69 14.85 -24.61
CA PHE A 185 -21.03 15.63 -25.80
C PHE A 185 -21.93 16.81 -25.44
N ILE A 186 -22.98 16.60 -24.67
CA ILE A 186 -23.90 17.64 -24.21
C ILE A 186 -23.18 18.71 -23.38
N ILE A 187 -22.33 18.30 -22.45
CA ILE A 187 -21.56 19.20 -21.57
C ILE A 187 -20.62 20.09 -22.41
N ILE A 188 -19.90 19.50 -23.38
CA ILE A 188 -19.04 20.25 -24.28
C ILE A 188 -19.89 21.24 -25.10
N GLY A 189 -21.04 20.81 -25.62
CA GLY A 189 -21.97 21.65 -26.38
C GLY A 189 -22.47 22.86 -25.59
N ILE A 190 -22.87 22.66 -24.32
CA ILE A 190 -23.31 23.75 -23.44
C ILE A 190 -22.14 24.72 -23.17
N GLY A 191 -20.95 24.21 -22.84
CA GLY A 191 -19.78 25.04 -22.60
C GLY A 191 -19.37 25.86 -23.82
N CYS A 192 -19.38 25.26 -25.02
CA CYS A 192 -19.13 25.95 -26.26
C CYS A 192 -20.20 27.02 -26.58
N SER A 193 -21.45 26.73 -26.26
CA SER A 193 -22.55 27.71 -26.43
C SER A 193 -22.38 28.92 -25.51
N LEU A 194 -21.95 28.71 -24.24
CA LEU A 194 -21.64 29.82 -23.34
C LEU A 194 -20.50 30.69 -23.85
N LEU A 195 -19.43 30.07 -24.35
CA LEU A 195 -18.32 30.82 -24.97
C LEU A 195 -18.73 31.56 -26.22
N TRP A 196 -19.59 30.98 -27.07
CA TRP A 196 -20.09 31.63 -28.29
C TRP A 196 -21.01 32.82 -27.96
N LEU A 197 -21.89 32.69 -26.95
CA LEU A 197 -22.74 33.81 -26.49
C LEU A 197 -21.88 34.95 -25.94
N TYR A 198 -20.79 34.63 -25.22
CA TYR A 198 -19.83 35.63 -24.76
C TYR A 198 -19.14 36.34 -25.94
N ALA A 199 -18.57 35.59 -26.89
CA ALA A 199 -17.89 36.13 -28.06
C ALA A 199 -18.82 36.91 -29.01
N SER A 200 -20.13 36.65 -28.92
CA SER A 200 -21.16 37.40 -29.64
C SER A 200 -21.64 38.67 -28.90
N GLY A 201 -21.07 39.00 -27.75
CA GLY A 201 -21.45 40.14 -26.93
C GLY A 201 -22.80 40.01 -26.21
N LYS A 202 -23.44 38.83 -26.26
CA LYS A 202 -24.76 38.59 -25.64
C LYS A 202 -24.67 38.22 -24.16
N LEU A 203 -23.50 37.79 -23.67
CA LEU A 203 -23.26 37.39 -22.29
C LEU A 203 -22.07 38.17 -21.73
N ARG A 204 -22.15 38.56 -20.43
CA ARG A 204 -21.05 39.21 -19.72
C ARG A 204 -20.01 38.18 -19.27
N SER A 205 -18.73 38.58 -19.18
CA SER A 205 -17.63 37.72 -18.75
C SER A 205 -17.91 37.02 -17.39
N SER A 206 -18.42 37.77 -16.40
CA SER A 206 -18.75 37.20 -15.08
C SER A 206 -19.81 36.12 -15.14
N LEU A 207 -20.84 36.26 -15.95
CA LEU A 207 -21.88 35.25 -16.13
C LEU A 207 -21.38 34.05 -16.92
N THR A 208 -20.48 34.24 -17.87
CA THR A 208 -19.83 33.18 -18.62
C THR A 208 -18.96 32.32 -17.68
N ILE A 209 -18.14 32.95 -16.84
CA ILE A 209 -17.32 32.27 -15.85
C ILE A 209 -18.20 31.50 -14.88
N ALA A 210 -19.23 32.12 -14.31
CA ALA A 210 -20.15 31.46 -13.40
C ALA A 210 -20.85 30.26 -14.06
N GLY A 211 -21.35 30.41 -15.29
CA GLY A 211 -21.98 29.30 -16.02
C GLY A 211 -21.03 28.14 -16.30
N ILE A 212 -19.79 28.40 -16.71
CA ILE A 212 -18.76 27.37 -16.92
C ILE A 212 -18.40 26.69 -15.60
N THR A 213 -18.25 27.46 -14.51
CA THR A 213 -17.96 26.91 -13.19
C THR A 213 -19.06 25.96 -12.73
N ILE A 214 -20.34 26.38 -12.85
CA ILE A 214 -21.48 25.53 -12.49
C ILE A 214 -21.51 24.25 -13.36
N LEU A 215 -21.26 24.40 -14.68
CA LEU A 215 -21.20 23.27 -15.61
C LEU A 215 -20.12 22.26 -15.22
N CYS A 216 -18.91 22.72 -14.93
CA CYS A 216 -17.81 21.85 -14.49
C CYS A 216 -18.08 21.20 -13.13
N LEU A 217 -18.64 21.95 -12.18
CA LEU A 217 -19.03 21.38 -10.87
C LEU A 217 -20.10 20.31 -11.02
N ALA A 218 -21.12 20.53 -11.83
CA ALA A 218 -22.19 19.55 -12.07
C ALA A 218 -21.65 18.28 -12.75
N ASP A 219 -20.73 18.43 -13.70
CA ASP A 219 -20.08 17.32 -14.38
C ASP A 219 -19.23 16.49 -13.42
N MET A 220 -18.34 17.14 -12.68
CA MET A 220 -17.46 16.50 -11.70
C MET A 220 -18.25 15.84 -10.57
N TRP A 221 -19.29 16.51 -10.07
CA TRP A 221 -20.16 15.97 -9.03
C TRP A 221 -20.85 14.68 -9.49
N GLY A 222 -21.41 14.68 -10.70
CA GLY A 222 -22.10 13.51 -11.27
C GLY A 222 -21.17 12.30 -11.39
N VAL A 223 -19.90 12.49 -11.76
CA VAL A 223 -18.93 11.40 -11.85
C VAL A 223 -18.47 10.96 -10.47
N ASN A 224 -18.12 11.91 -9.58
CA ASN A 224 -17.61 11.60 -8.25
C ASN A 224 -18.62 10.81 -7.41
N LYS A 225 -19.92 11.09 -7.54
CA LYS A 225 -21.00 10.33 -6.86
C LYS A 225 -21.08 8.86 -7.27
N ARG A 226 -20.49 8.43 -8.37
CA ARG A 226 -20.38 7.00 -8.73
C ARG A 226 -19.37 6.27 -7.86
N TYR A 227 -18.29 6.96 -7.46
CA TYR A 227 -17.20 6.41 -6.66
C TYR A 227 -17.44 6.59 -5.16
N LEU A 228 -18.01 7.73 -4.77
CA LEU A 228 -18.33 8.03 -3.39
C LEU A 228 -19.78 8.56 -3.30
N ASN A 229 -20.68 7.73 -2.84
CA ASN A 229 -22.11 8.04 -2.71
C ASN A 229 -22.63 7.70 -1.31
N ASP A 230 -23.87 8.09 -1.04
CA ASP A 230 -24.46 7.99 0.29
C ASP A 230 -24.59 6.54 0.79
N ALA A 231 -24.67 5.55 -0.13
CA ALA A 231 -24.72 4.14 0.23
C ALA A 231 -23.39 3.59 0.81
N GLN A 232 -22.30 4.31 0.60
CA GLN A 232 -20.98 3.95 1.15
C GLN A 232 -20.71 4.56 2.52
N PHE A 233 -21.55 5.51 2.95
CA PHE A 233 -21.47 6.06 4.30
C PHE A 233 -22.30 5.19 5.25
N VAL A 234 -21.61 4.68 6.25
CA VAL A 234 -22.22 3.86 7.30
C VAL A 234 -22.31 4.66 8.60
N PRO A 235 -23.27 4.38 9.48
CA PRO A 235 -23.32 4.99 10.80
C PRO A 235 -22.03 4.75 11.57
N HIS A 236 -21.65 5.70 12.43
CA HIS A 236 -20.43 5.62 13.23
C HIS A 236 -20.37 4.34 14.11
N SER A 237 -21.52 3.83 14.54
CA SER A 237 -21.66 2.57 15.30
C SER A 237 -21.03 1.38 14.55
N ILE A 238 -21.22 1.27 13.23
CA ILE A 238 -20.66 0.16 12.44
C ILE A 238 -19.14 0.17 12.46
N ARG A 239 -18.51 1.36 12.45
CA ARG A 239 -17.04 1.46 12.60
C ARG A 239 -16.58 0.91 13.95
N THR A 240 -17.33 1.17 15.01
CA THR A 240 -17.03 0.66 16.34
C THR A 240 -17.26 -0.84 16.42
N GLU A 241 -18.35 -1.34 15.80
CA GLU A 241 -18.68 -2.76 15.75
C GLU A 241 -17.65 -3.60 15.00
N THR A 242 -17.05 -3.06 13.92
CA THR A 242 -16.00 -3.75 13.15
C THR A 242 -14.79 -4.13 14.01
N PHE A 243 -14.49 -3.34 15.02
CA PHE A 243 -13.37 -3.57 15.95
C PHE A 243 -13.83 -3.93 17.36
N THR A 244 -15.05 -4.46 17.50
CA THR A 244 -15.53 -4.97 18.79
C THR A 244 -14.76 -6.23 19.16
N LYS A 245 -14.30 -6.30 20.41
CA LYS A 245 -13.64 -7.49 20.95
C LYS A 245 -14.57 -8.68 20.92
N THR A 246 -14.07 -9.79 20.45
CA THR A 246 -14.73 -11.08 20.62
C THR A 246 -14.49 -11.61 22.04
N ASN A 247 -15.29 -12.57 22.47
CA ASN A 247 -15.05 -13.26 23.74
C ASN A 247 -13.65 -13.90 23.77
N THR A 248 -13.15 -14.35 22.62
CA THR A 248 -11.79 -14.90 22.47
C THR A 248 -10.72 -13.84 22.72
N ASP A 249 -10.91 -12.64 22.18
CA ASP A 249 -9.98 -11.52 22.41
C ASP A 249 -9.99 -11.12 23.88
N GLU A 250 -11.16 -11.08 24.52
CA GLU A 250 -11.27 -10.76 25.96
C GLU A 250 -10.56 -11.78 26.85
N LEU A 251 -10.66 -13.06 26.52
CA LEU A 251 -9.94 -14.12 27.24
C LEU A 251 -8.41 -14.00 27.07
N ILE A 252 -7.93 -13.77 25.86
CA ILE A 252 -6.49 -13.59 25.60
C ILE A 252 -5.95 -12.35 26.30
N LEU A 253 -6.71 -11.25 26.31
CA LEU A 253 -6.30 -9.99 26.93
C LEU A 253 -6.29 -10.00 28.46
N GLN A 254 -6.78 -11.07 29.09
CA GLN A 254 -6.58 -11.30 30.53
C GLN A 254 -5.15 -11.71 30.88
N ASP A 255 -4.38 -12.17 29.90
CA ASP A 255 -2.96 -12.46 30.08
C ASP A 255 -2.16 -11.17 30.26
N THR A 256 -1.53 -11.02 31.42
CA THR A 256 -0.74 -9.84 31.81
C THR A 256 0.72 -9.91 31.36
N SER A 257 1.10 -10.91 30.56
CA SER A 257 2.45 -10.98 29.98
C SER A 257 2.75 -9.75 29.12
N LEU A 258 3.96 -9.21 29.25
CA LEU A 258 4.33 -7.94 28.64
C LEU A 258 4.28 -7.97 27.11
N ASP A 259 4.68 -9.09 26.51
CA ASP A 259 4.70 -9.25 25.05
C ASP A 259 4.57 -10.73 24.64
N TYR A 260 3.70 -10.99 23.67
CA TYR A 260 3.52 -12.29 23.00
C TYR A 260 2.80 -12.07 21.66
N ARG A 261 2.86 -13.06 20.78
CA ARG A 261 2.13 -13.03 19.52
C ARG A 261 0.95 -14.01 19.53
N VAL A 262 -0.03 -13.64 18.71
CA VAL A 262 -1.24 -14.43 18.46
C VAL A 262 -1.29 -14.82 16.99
N LEU A 263 -1.65 -16.07 16.71
CA LEU A 263 -1.91 -16.57 15.36
C LEU A 263 -3.39 -16.92 15.23
N ASN A 264 -4.08 -16.27 14.31
CA ASN A 264 -5.50 -16.49 14.08
C ASN A 264 -5.73 -17.38 12.84
N PHE A 265 -6.28 -18.57 13.07
CA PHE A 265 -6.65 -19.51 12.01
C PHE A 265 -8.06 -19.31 11.47
N ALA A 266 -8.88 -18.46 12.11
CA ALA A 266 -10.25 -18.19 11.67
C ALA A 266 -10.33 -17.13 10.57
N THR A 267 -9.22 -16.46 10.27
CA THR A 267 -9.11 -15.40 9.25
C THR A 267 -7.95 -15.67 8.29
N SER A 268 -7.89 -14.90 7.20
CA SER A 268 -6.71 -14.92 6.33
C SER A 268 -5.54 -14.21 7.03
N THR A 269 -4.68 -14.96 7.67
CA THR A 269 -3.64 -14.48 8.59
C THR A 269 -2.80 -13.33 8.04
N PHE A 270 -2.51 -13.32 6.72
CA PHE A 270 -1.63 -12.32 6.09
C PHE A 270 -2.36 -11.23 5.30
N ASP A 271 -3.70 -11.31 5.22
CA ASP A 271 -4.56 -10.35 4.51
C ASP A 271 -5.57 -9.66 5.44
N ASP A 272 -5.59 -10.03 6.73
CA ASP A 272 -6.49 -9.51 7.77
C ASP A 272 -5.76 -8.58 8.74
N ASN A 273 -6.42 -7.53 9.17
CA ASN A 273 -5.91 -6.59 10.17
C ASN A 273 -6.70 -6.60 11.50
N ASN A 274 -7.82 -7.34 11.57
CA ASN A 274 -8.65 -7.34 12.79
C ASN A 274 -7.90 -7.94 13.97
N THR A 275 -7.18 -9.05 13.74
CA THR A 275 -6.33 -9.65 14.79
C THR A 275 -5.28 -8.68 15.30
N SER A 276 -4.64 -7.91 14.40
CA SER A 276 -3.59 -6.94 14.75
C SER A 276 -4.13 -5.71 15.49
N TYR A 277 -5.45 -5.50 15.51
CA TYR A 277 -6.05 -4.40 16.24
C TYR A 277 -6.02 -4.61 17.76
N TRP A 278 -6.17 -5.85 18.21
CA TRP A 278 -6.20 -6.21 19.63
C TRP A 278 -4.95 -6.93 20.11
N HIS A 279 -4.22 -7.60 19.22
CA HIS A 279 -3.11 -8.47 19.56
C HIS A 279 -1.89 -8.21 18.67
N LYS A 280 -0.69 -8.47 19.17
CA LYS A 280 0.50 -8.57 18.34
C LYS A 280 0.39 -9.85 17.50
N SER A 281 0.08 -9.72 16.22
CA SER A 281 -0.16 -10.85 15.33
C SER A 281 1.14 -11.37 14.69
N VAL A 282 1.21 -12.68 14.44
CA VAL A 282 2.23 -13.28 13.56
C VAL A 282 2.04 -12.80 12.11
N GLY A 283 0.80 -12.50 11.73
CA GLY A 283 0.42 -12.08 10.38
C GLY A 283 0.10 -10.60 10.28
N GLY A 284 -0.97 -10.30 9.55
CA GLY A 284 -1.46 -8.97 9.25
C GLY A 284 -1.13 -8.52 7.84
N TYR A 285 -1.96 -7.64 7.28
CA TYR A 285 -1.73 -7.03 5.99
C TYR A 285 -0.91 -5.74 6.14
N HIS A 286 0.28 -5.71 5.55
CA HIS A 286 1.11 -4.50 5.52
C HIS A 286 1.81 -4.36 4.16
N PRO A 287 1.68 -3.21 3.47
CA PRO A 287 2.28 -3.01 2.15
C PRO A 287 3.81 -2.92 2.17
N ALA A 288 4.41 -2.55 3.30
CA ALA A 288 5.86 -2.42 3.49
C ALA A 288 6.44 -3.57 4.33
N LYS A 289 5.94 -4.79 4.14
CA LYS A 289 6.45 -5.99 4.80
C LYS A 289 7.93 -6.21 4.48
N LEU A 290 8.74 -6.55 5.48
CA LEU A 290 10.14 -6.88 5.27
C LEU A 290 10.26 -8.10 4.37
N ARG A 291 11.17 -8.06 3.38
CA ARG A 291 11.37 -9.15 2.44
C ARG A 291 11.72 -10.46 3.14
N ARG A 292 12.64 -10.43 4.11
CA ARG A 292 13.01 -11.63 4.88
C ARG A 292 11.85 -12.21 5.67
N TYR A 293 10.93 -11.36 6.16
CA TYR A 293 9.73 -11.86 6.83
C TYR A 293 8.78 -12.52 5.83
N GLN A 294 8.67 -11.99 4.61
CA GLN A 294 7.89 -12.62 3.54
C GLN A 294 8.49 -13.97 3.13
N GLU A 295 9.81 -14.05 2.99
CA GLU A 295 10.51 -15.30 2.69
C GLU A 295 10.32 -16.33 3.83
N MET A 296 10.37 -15.89 5.09
CA MET A 296 10.04 -16.74 6.25
C MET A 296 8.60 -17.24 6.22
N ILE A 297 7.64 -16.39 5.78
CA ILE A 297 6.24 -16.80 5.60
C ILE A 297 6.14 -17.93 4.58
N GLU A 298 6.80 -17.78 3.45
CA GLU A 298 6.72 -18.70 2.32
C GLU A 298 7.40 -20.04 2.61
N HIS A 299 8.59 -20.02 3.22
CA HIS A 299 9.40 -21.21 3.44
C HIS A 299 9.04 -21.96 4.73
N HIS A 300 8.67 -21.27 5.80
CA HIS A 300 8.49 -21.90 7.13
C HIS A 300 7.13 -21.62 7.74
N ILE A 301 6.71 -20.34 7.88
CA ILE A 301 5.51 -20.02 8.68
C ILE A 301 4.26 -20.64 8.06
N SER A 302 4.04 -20.54 6.74
CA SER A 302 2.85 -21.10 6.08
C SER A 302 2.79 -22.63 6.15
N PRO A 303 3.87 -23.37 5.89
CA PRO A 303 3.90 -24.83 6.11
C PRO A 303 3.64 -25.21 7.58
N GLU A 304 4.29 -24.53 8.53
CA GLU A 304 4.09 -24.79 9.96
C GLU A 304 2.68 -24.46 10.43
N MET A 305 2.06 -23.38 9.92
CA MET A 305 0.65 -23.06 10.19
C MET A 305 -0.28 -24.21 9.80
N GLN A 306 -0.07 -24.79 8.62
CA GLN A 306 -0.88 -25.93 8.15
C GLN A 306 -0.66 -27.16 9.04
N ALA A 307 0.59 -27.43 9.40
CA ALA A 307 0.94 -28.53 10.28
C ALA A 307 0.38 -28.36 11.69
N ALA A 308 0.50 -27.14 12.27
CA ALA A 308 -0.04 -26.78 13.56
C ALA A 308 -1.57 -26.89 13.59
N TYR A 309 -2.24 -26.30 12.59
CA TYR A 309 -3.71 -26.39 12.47
C TYR A 309 -4.19 -27.84 12.50
N LYS A 310 -3.58 -28.69 11.65
CA LYS A 310 -3.94 -30.10 11.56
C LYS A 310 -3.66 -30.86 12.87
N ALA A 311 -2.50 -30.62 13.49
CA ALA A 311 -2.12 -31.29 14.73
C ALA A 311 -3.03 -30.91 15.90
N ILE A 312 -3.30 -29.61 16.08
CA ILE A 312 -4.15 -29.07 17.13
C ILE A 312 -5.61 -29.52 16.93
N ALA A 313 -6.12 -29.48 15.71
CA ALA A 313 -7.46 -29.95 15.39
C ALA A 313 -7.62 -31.46 15.67
N THR A 314 -6.62 -32.28 15.33
CA THR A 314 -6.61 -33.72 15.62
C THR A 314 -6.55 -34.01 17.12
N ALA A 315 -5.84 -33.20 17.89
CA ALA A 315 -5.73 -33.28 19.33
C ALA A 315 -6.95 -32.69 20.07
N GLY A 316 -7.95 -32.20 19.35
CA GLY A 316 -9.13 -31.58 19.98
C GLY A 316 -8.82 -30.29 20.76
N GLY A 317 -7.68 -29.66 20.50
CA GLY A 317 -7.21 -28.46 21.20
C GLY A 317 -6.29 -28.74 22.40
N GLU A 318 -6.03 -30.02 22.74
CA GLU A 318 -5.15 -30.40 23.85
C GLU A 318 -3.67 -30.34 23.43
N MET A 319 -2.99 -29.25 23.80
CA MET A 319 -1.63 -28.94 23.35
C MET A 319 -0.56 -29.93 23.93
N ASP A 320 -0.81 -30.53 25.07
CA ASP A 320 0.12 -31.53 25.69
C ASP A 320 0.33 -32.78 24.82
N SER A 321 -0.63 -33.06 23.92
CA SER A 321 -0.54 -34.17 22.96
C SER A 321 0.01 -33.79 21.60
N VAL A 322 0.33 -32.50 21.39
CA VAL A 322 0.83 -31.98 20.13
C VAL A 322 2.35 -31.93 20.13
N ASP A 323 2.98 -32.48 19.08
CA ASP A 323 4.43 -32.42 18.89
C ASP A 323 4.86 -30.98 18.52
N ALA A 324 5.52 -30.31 19.48
CA ALA A 324 6.03 -28.96 19.36
C ALA A 324 7.04 -28.76 18.20
N ASN A 325 7.69 -29.85 17.76
CA ASN A 325 8.64 -29.77 16.63
C ASN A 325 7.97 -29.46 15.29
N LYS A 326 6.65 -29.61 15.18
CA LYS A 326 5.90 -29.32 13.95
C LYS A 326 5.68 -27.83 13.69
N PHE A 327 6.00 -26.95 14.68
CA PHE A 327 5.81 -25.50 14.57
C PHE A 327 6.86 -24.72 15.37
N ARG A 328 8.13 -25.12 15.20
CA ARG A 328 9.30 -24.53 15.89
C ARG A 328 9.47 -23.03 15.59
N ILE A 329 9.20 -22.62 14.36
CA ILE A 329 9.31 -21.21 13.94
C ILE A 329 8.19 -20.38 14.58
N LEU A 330 6.97 -20.92 14.67
CA LEU A 330 5.90 -20.25 15.42
C LEU A 330 6.23 -20.12 16.90
N ASN A 331 6.87 -21.13 17.50
CA ASN A 331 7.34 -21.08 18.89
C ASN A 331 8.46 -20.04 19.07
N MET A 332 9.40 -19.98 18.12
CA MET A 332 10.48 -18.99 18.06
C MET A 332 9.95 -17.56 17.94
N LEU A 333 8.83 -17.36 17.26
CA LEU A 333 8.12 -16.07 17.16
C LEU A 333 7.31 -15.74 18.41
N ASN A 334 7.45 -16.49 19.51
CA ASN A 334 6.67 -16.32 20.74
C ASN A 334 5.15 -16.32 20.50
N THR A 335 4.68 -17.25 19.64
CA THR A 335 3.26 -17.42 19.39
C THR A 335 2.61 -18.13 20.57
N LYS A 336 2.10 -17.33 21.52
CA LYS A 336 1.57 -17.83 22.79
C LYS A 336 0.12 -18.30 22.69
N TYR A 337 -0.64 -17.74 21.76
CA TYR A 337 -2.05 -18.10 21.56
C TYR A 337 -2.35 -18.39 20.09
N PHE A 338 -3.16 -19.43 19.90
CA PHE A 338 -3.82 -19.73 18.64
C PHE A 338 -5.31 -19.42 18.76
N ILE A 339 -5.88 -18.69 17.80
CA ILE A 339 -7.33 -18.50 17.70
C ILE A 339 -7.86 -19.50 16.68
N PHE A 340 -8.69 -20.43 17.16
CA PHE A 340 -9.29 -21.49 16.34
C PHE A 340 -10.75 -21.22 16.03
N PRO A 341 -11.21 -21.55 14.82
CA PRO A 341 -12.64 -21.55 14.53
C PRO A 341 -13.33 -22.66 15.34
N ALA A 342 -14.46 -22.34 15.98
CA ALA A 342 -15.25 -23.26 16.78
C ALA A 342 -16.72 -23.23 16.37
N GLY A 343 -17.30 -24.37 16.10
CA GLY A 343 -18.72 -24.52 15.80
C GLY A 343 -19.21 -23.85 14.51
N GLN A 344 -20.51 -23.61 14.46
CA GLN A 344 -21.15 -22.83 13.39
C GLN A 344 -21.24 -21.35 13.82
N GLN A 345 -21.28 -20.42 12.85
CA GLN A 345 -21.47 -18.96 13.09
C GLN A 345 -20.23 -18.16 13.52
N ARG A 346 -19.03 -18.40 12.94
CA ARG A 346 -17.83 -17.57 13.16
C ARG A 346 -17.38 -17.46 14.63
N GLN A 347 -17.77 -18.41 15.49
CA GLN A 347 -17.28 -18.48 16.85
C GLN A 347 -15.80 -18.93 16.83
N THR A 348 -15.04 -18.41 17.77
CA THR A 348 -13.62 -18.74 17.92
C THR A 348 -13.33 -19.09 19.37
N VAL A 349 -12.27 -19.86 19.58
CA VAL A 349 -11.73 -20.19 20.91
C VAL A 349 -10.22 -19.94 20.96
N PRO A 350 -9.70 -19.44 22.09
CA PRO A 350 -8.27 -19.29 22.27
C PRO A 350 -7.67 -20.63 22.76
N ILE A 351 -6.54 -21.02 22.17
CA ILE A 351 -5.75 -22.17 22.59
C ILE A 351 -4.38 -21.66 23.03
N LEU A 352 -4.02 -21.89 24.29
CA LEU A 352 -2.72 -21.53 24.82
C LEU A 352 -1.65 -22.48 24.26
N ASN A 353 -0.57 -21.93 23.75
CA ASN A 353 0.61 -22.69 23.33
C ASN A 353 1.68 -22.69 24.44
N PRO A 354 1.85 -23.79 25.16
CA PRO A 354 2.86 -23.90 26.23
C PRO A 354 4.29 -24.03 25.68
N HIS A 355 4.44 -24.24 24.36
CA HIS A 355 5.73 -24.45 23.70
C HIS A 355 6.37 -23.19 23.15
N ALA A 356 5.72 -22.02 23.27
CA ALA A 356 6.31 -20.74 22.87
C ALA A 356 7.61 -20.47 23.65
N TYR A 357 8.69 -20.05 22.96
CA TYR A 357 10.01 -19.92 23.60
C TYR A 357 10.15 -18.66 24.48
N GLY A 358 9.13 -17.81 24.51
CA GLY A 358 9.15 -16.55 25.25
C GLY A 358 9.81 -15.41 24.46
N ASN A 359 10.13 -14.33 25.17
CA ASN A 359 10.64 -13.10 24.55
C ASN A 359 12.13 -13.16 24.21
N ALA A 360 12.90 -13.98 24.95
CA ALA A 360 14.33 -14.15 24.69
C ALA A 360 14.85 -15.41 25.40
N TRP A 361 15.95 -15.97 24.89
CA TRP A 361 16.64 -17.13 25.46
C TRP A 361 18.12 -17.13 25.12
N PHE A 362 18.94 -17.81 25.92
CA PHE A 362 20.32 -18.15 25.60
C PHE A 362 20.38 -19.42 24.76
N VAL A 363 21.39 -19.53 23.88
CA VAL A 363 21.66 -20.71 23.07
C VAL A 363 22.97 -21.37 23.47
N ASN A 364 23.14 -22.67 23.16
CA ASN A 364 24.38 -23.41 23.42
C ASN A 364 25.38 -23.30 22.26
N LYS A 365 24.89 -23.02 21.04
CA LYS A 365 25.73 -23.04 19.82
C LYS A 365 25.34 -21.94 18.87
N VAL A 366 26.32 -21.42 18.15
CA VAL A 366 26.12 -20.53 17.00
C VAL A 366 26.65 -21.22 15.74
N GLN A 367 25.78 -21.41 14.78
CA GLN A 367 26.12 -21.93 13.46
C GLN A 367 26.23 -20.78 12.47
N TYR A 368 27.47 -20.51 12.00
CA TYR A 368 27.69 -19.51 10.98
C TYR A 368 27.45 -20.07 9.58
N VAL A 369 26.78 -19.28 8.75
CA VAL A 369 26.46 -19.58 7.34
C VAL A 369 26.90 -18.43 6.44
N ASN A 370 27.11 -18.69 5.14
CA ASN A 370 27.75 -17.72 4.27
C ASN A 370 26.75 -16.85 3.46
N ASN A 371 25.50 -17.28 3.40
CA ASN A 371 24.46 -16.58 2.63
C ASN A 371 23.05 -16.82 3.17
N ALA A 372 22.10 -16.06 2.64
CA ALA A 372 20.71 -16.09 3.08
C ALA A 372 19.99 -17.43 2.83
N ASN A 373 20.36 -18.16 1.76
CA ASN A 373 19.73 -19.45 1.47
C ASN A 373 20.19 -20.49 2.50
N GLU A 374 21.49 -20.55 2.80
CA GLU A 374 21.99 -21.42 3.86
C GLU A 374 21.39 -21.07 5.22
N GLU A 375 21.15 -19.76 5.49
CA GLU A 375 20.56 -19.29 6.76
C GLU A 375 19.09 -19.76 6.92
N ILE A 376 18.27 -19.67 5.86
CA ILE A 376 16.87 -20.08 5.92
C ILE A 376 16.74 -21.61 5.91
N ASP A 377 17.51 -22.31 5.08
CA ASP A 377 17.47 -23.77 4.96
C ASP A 377 17.95 -24.46 6.25
N ALA A 378 18.92 -23.88 6.97
CA ALA A 378 19.40 -24.42 8.24
C ALA A 378 18.31 -24.51 9.30
N LEU A 379 17.29 -23.68 9.25
CA LEU A 379 16.16 -23.70 10.22
C LEU A 379 15.36 -25.00 10.18
N ASP A 380 15.41 -25.76 9.09
CA ASP A 380 14.75 -27.06 8.98
C ASP A 380 15.37 -28.11 9.93
N SER A 381 16.64 -27.95 10.27
CA SER A 381 17.42 -28.96 10.98
C SER A 381 17.81 -28.59 12.40
N ILE A 382 17.73 -27.33 12.80
CA ILE A 382 18.11 -26.87 14.14
C ILE A 382 16.95 -26.92 15.14
N ILE A 383 17.32 -26.86 16.41
CA ILE A 383 16.43 -26.52 17.51
C ILE A 383 16.77 -25.09 17.93
N PRO A 384 15.89 -24.08 17.66
CA PRO A 384 16.23 -22.67 17.87
C PRO A 384 16.54 -22.29 19.33
N THR A 385 16.10 -23.07 20.30
CA THR A 385 16.47 -22.88 21.70
C THR A 385 17.87 -23.39 22.05
N GLU A 386 18.49 -24.18 21.18
CA GLU A 386 19.83 -24.75 21.38
C GLU A 386 20.88 -24.14 20.43
N THR A 387 20.50 -23.86 19.21
CA THR A 387 21.40 -23.36 18.16
C THR A 387 20.81 -22.16 17.46
N ALA A 388 21.58 -21.07 17.42
CA ALA A 388 21.26 -19.91 16.58
C ALA A 388 22.02 -20.00 15.25
N VAL A 389 21.32 -19.77 14.13
CA VAL A 389 21.92 -19.67 12.79
C VAL A 389 22.20 -18.22 12.49
N VAL A 390 23.44 -17.89 12.15
CA VAL A 390 23.91 -16.51 11.98
C VAL A 390 24.71 -16.37 10.69
N ASP A 391 24.40 -15.35 9.89
CA ASP A 391 25.21 -15.00 8.73
C ASP A 391 26.63 -14.59 9.16
N ALA A 392 27.65 -15.14 8.50
CA ALA A 392 29.07 -14.95 8.82
C ALA A 392 29.51 -13.47 8.90
N ARG A 393 28.78 -12.54 8.25
CA ARG A 393 29.00 -11.09 8.36
C ARG A 393 28.88 -10.55 9.79
N PHE A 394 28.13 -11.22 10.66
CA PHE A 394 27.93 -10.83 12.05
C PHE A 394 28.89 -11.54 13.03
N LYS A 395 29.86 -12.29 12.51
CA LYS A 395 30.78 -13.07 13.34
C LYS A 395 31.54 -12.20 14.34
N ASP A 396 32.00 -11.04 13.91
CA ASP A 396 32.77 -10.12 14.76
C ASP A 396 31.89 -9.49 15.86
N VAL A 397 30.61 -9.18 15.56
CA VAL A 397 29.64 -8.69 16.53
C VAL A 397 29.41 -9.70 17.66
N LEU A 398 29.44 -10.99 17.35
CA LEU A 398 29.30 -12.08 18.30
C LEU A 398 30.65 -12.62 18.81
N LYS A 399 31.73 -11.86 18.63
CA LYS A 399 33.11 -12.17 19.06
C LYS A 399 33.62 -13.53 18.54
N GLY A 400 33.17 -13.98 17.38
CA GLY A 400 33.56 -15.25 16.80
C GLY A 400 33.04 -16.48 17.56
N THR A 401 32.11 -16.30 18.48
CA THR A 401 31.57 -17.36 19.34
C THR A 401 30.89 -18.45 18.52
N THR A 402 31.33 -19.69 18.66
CA THR A 402 30.70 -20.87 18.04
C THR A 402 30.00 -21.75 19.08
N GLU A 403 30.53 -21.79 20.29
CA GLU A 403 29.91 -22.43 21.43
C GLU A 403 29.60 -21.36 22.47
N SER A 404 28.42 -21.41 23.04
CA SER A 404 27.87 -20.40 23.95
C SER A 404 27.45 -21.10 25.24
N TYR A 405 27.55 -20.38 26.35
CA TYR A 405 27.17 -20.96 27.65
C TYR A 405 25.69 -20.76 27.93
N LYS A 406 25.07 -21.87 28.31
CA LYS A 406 23.70 -21.89 28.83
C LYS A 406 23.58 -23.03 29.82
N ASP A 407 23.10 -22.74 31.01
CA ASP A 407 22.76 -23.76 32.01
C ASP A 407 21.31 -23.56 32.50
N SER A 408 20.90 -24.34 33.48
CA SER A 408 19.56 -24.27 34.07
C SER A 408 19.29 -22.99 34.86
N LEU A 409 20.33 -22.23 35.21
CA LEU A 409 20.24 -20.94 35.93
C LEU A 409 20.33 -19.73 35.01
N SER A 410 20.75 -19.96 33.77
CA SER A 410 20.81 -18.88 32.74
C SER A 410 19.41 -18.38 32.44
N SER A 411 19.19 -17.11 32.62
CA SER A 411 17.88 -16.49 32.39
C SER A 411 18.00 -15.15 31.68
N ILE A 412 17.02 -14.84 30.81
CA ILE A 412 16.80 -13.54 30.22
C ILE A 412 15.31 -13.27 30.22
N ARG A 413 14.90 -12.16 30.79
CA ARG A 413 13.50 -11.82 31.01
C ARG A 413 13.21 -10.41 30.56
N LEU A 414 12.16 -10.23 29.76
CA LEU A 414 11.61 -8.92 29.43
C LEU A 414 10.95 -8.31 30.68
N THR A 415 11.38 -7.12 31.07
CA THR A 415 10.88 -6.40 32.27
C THR A 415 10.07 -5.18 31.92
N SER A 416 10.26 -4.62 30.71
CA SER A 416 9.46 -3.51 30.21
C SER A 416 9.33 -3.58 28.69
N TYR A 417 8.13 -3.32 28.18
CA TYR A 417 7.84 -3.30 26.76
C TYR A 417 7.04 -2.06 26.36
N THR A 418 7.58 -1.32 25.43
CA THR A 418 6.84 -0.38 24.59
C THR A 418 7.27 -0.56 23.15
N PRO A 419 6.50 -0.14 22.13
CA PRO A 419 6.88 -0.36 20.73
C PRO A 419 8.28 0.13 20.35
N ASN A 420 8.77 1.18 21.02
CA ASN A 420 10.07 1.80 20.73
C ASN A 420 11.12 1.60 21.83
N ARG A 421 10.79 0.86 22.90
CA ARG A 421 11.73 0.62 23.99
C ARG A 421 11.44 -0.69 24.68
N LEU A 422 12.46 -1.55 24.75
CA LEU A 422 12.42 -2.84 25.43
C LEU A 422 13.54 -2.89 26.47
N THR A 423 13.23 -3.45 27.63
CA THR A 423 14.22 -3.66 28.69
C THR A 423 14.20 -5.12 29.12
N TYR A 424 15.37 -5.73 29.15
CA TYR A 424 15.57 -7.10 29.60
C TYR A 424 16.54 -7.14 30.79
N GLU A 425 16.31 -8.05 31.69
CA GLU A 425 17.24 -8.45 32.75
C GLU A 425 17.81 -9.80 32.41
N THR A 426 19.11 -9.96 32.55
CA THR A 426 19.83 -11.23 32.31
C THR A 426 20.54 -11.70 33.54
N ASN A 427 20.71 -13.00 33.65
CA ASN A 427 21.60 -13.65 34.61
C ASN A 427 22.24 -14.85 33.91
N ASN A 428 23.56 -14.87 33.78
CA ASN A 428 24.31 -15.95 33.16
C ASN A 428 25.67 -16.10 33.82
N ALA A 429 26.07 -17.34 34.15
CA ALA A 429 27.30 -17.59 34.89
C ALA A 429 28.58 -17.37 34.05
N GLN A 430 28.47 -17.45 32.72
CA GLN A 430 29.52 -17.18 31.75
C GLN A 430 28.98 -16.35 30.59
N ASP A 431 29.90 -15.89 29.75
CA ASP A 431 29.51 -15.18 28.51
C ASP A 431 28.62 -16.07 27.65
N GLY A 432 27.53 -15.46 27.11
CA GLY A 432 26.52 -16.20 26.33
C GLY A 432 26.02 -15.43 25.14
N ILE A 433 25.38 -16.15 24.21
CA ILE A 433 24.67 -15.57 23.10
C ILE A 433 23.17 -15.64 23.37
N ALA A 434 22.53 -14.48 23.42
CA ALA A 434 21.09 -14.34 23.59
C ALA A 434 20.39 -14.10 22.26
N VAL A 435 19.28 -14.80 22.04
CA VAL A 435 18.35 -14.60 20.93
C VAL A 435 17.07 -13.98 21.47
N PHE A 436 16.54 -12.99 20.77
CA PHE A 436 15.32 -12.26 21.14
C PHE A 436 14.23 -12.52 20.11
N SER A 437 13.03 -12.83 20.56
CA SER A 437 11.86 -13.00 19.70
C SER A 437 11.35 -11.66 19.14
N GLU A 438 12.28 -10.82 18.66
CA GLU A 438 12.03 -9.54 18.03
C GLU A 438 12.63 -9.53 16.62
N ILE A 439 11.86 -8.98 15.67
CA ILE A 439 12.31 -8.93 14.28
C ILE A 439 13.50 -7.98 14.15
N TYR A 440 14.58 -8.48 13.55
CA TYR A 440 15.78 -7.69 13.27
C TYR A 440 15.50 -6.65 12.18
N TYR A 441 15.83 -5.41 12.51
CA TYR A 441 15.86 -4.30 11.57
C TYR A 441 17.17 -3.53 11.78
N PRO A 442 17.97 -3.29 10.72
CA PRO A 442 19.35 -2.80 10.88
C PRO A 442 19.44 -1.35 11.32
N ASP A 443 18.40 -0.54 11.02
CA ASP A 443 18.46 0.90 11.18
C ASP A 443 17.62 1.38 12.38
N GLY A 444 18.17 2.29 13.17
CA GLY A 444 17.44 3.01 14.21
C GLY A 444 17.32 2.32 15.56
N TRP A 445 17.72 1.07 15.71
CA TRP A 445 17.78 0.41 17.03
C TRP A 445 19.13 0.64 17.69
N HIS A 446 19.11 1.29 18.83
CA HIS A 446 20.25 1.49 19.72
C HIS A 446 20.13 0.52 20.90
N VAL A 447 21.18 -0.23 21.16
CA VAL A 447 21.20 -1.19 22.27
C VAL A 447 22.31 -0.85 23.25
N THR A 448 22.03 -1.02 24.54
CA THR A 448 23.00 -0.88 25.60
C THR A 448 22.93 -2.05 26.58
N ILE A 449 24.08 -2.39 27.18
CA ILE A 449 24.17 -3.28 28.34
C ILE A 449 24.67 -2.41 29.50
N ASP A 450 23.88 -2.31 30.57
CA ASP A 450 24.17 -1.45 31.74
C ASP A 450 24.51 0.00 31.35
N GLY A 451 23.82 0.52 30.31
CA GLY A 451 24.05 1.86 29.77
C GLY A 451 25.25 1.99 28.84
N GLN A 452 26.06 0.96 28.65
CA GLN A 452 27.17 0.97 27.67
C GLN A 452 26.69 0.50 26.31
N PRO A 453 27.08 1.18 25.21
CA PRO A 453 26.69 0.77 23.87
C PRO A 453 27.09 -0.67 23.55
N ALA A 454 26.18 -1.40 22.91
CA ALA A 454 26.37 -2.76 22.43
C ALA A 454 25.80 -2.89 21.01
N GLU A 455 26.13 -3.99 20.33
CA GLU A 455 25.72 -4.21 18.95
C GLU A 455 24.74 -5.40 18.85
N LEU A 456 23.78 -5.28 17.91
CA LEU A 456 22.85 -6.33 17.53
C LEU A 456 23.31 -7.02 16.25
N ALA A 457 23.24 -8.34 16.27
CA ALA A 457 23.32 -9.18 15.09
C ALA A 457 21.93 -9.72 14.71
N ARG A 458 21.84 -10.37 13.57
CA ARG A 458 20.67 -11.14 13.17
C ARG A 458 20.96 -12.62 13.31
N ALA A 459 20.00 -13.35 13.91
CA ALA A 459 19.99 -14.79 13.96
C ALA A 459 18.67 -15.34 13.40
N ASP A 460 18.68 -16.62 13.07
CA ASP A 460 17.51 -17.40 12.69
C ASP A 460 16.69 -16.69 11.59
N TYR A 461 17.43 -16.14 10.64
CA TYR A 461 16.94 -15.41 9.47
C TYR A 461 16.29 -14.05 9.74
N ILE A 462 15.54 -13.88 10.84
CA ILE A 462 14.75 -12.67 11.12
C ILE A 462 14.85 -12.15 12.55
N LEU A 463 15.46 -12.86 13.49
CA LEU A 463 15.49 -12.47 14.89
C LEU A 463 16.71 -11.63 15.25
N ARG A 464 16.61 -10.90 16.37
CA ARG A 464 17.75 -10.20 16.98
C ARG A 464 18.57 -11.16 17.82
N THR A 465 19.88 -10.97 17.81
CA THR A 465 20.80 -11.67 18.70
C THR A 465 21.93 -10.77 19.15
N MET A 466 22.53 -11.04 20.28
CA MET A 466 23.69 -10.33 20.77
C MET A 466 24.53 -11.17 21.71
N TYR A 467 25.78 -10.78 21.85
CA TYR A 467 26.67 -11.27 22.89
C TYR A 467 26.33 -10.60 24.23
N VAL A 468 26.22 -11.39 25.29
CA VAL A 468 25.93 -10.94 26.65
C VAL A 468 27.06 -11.43 27.56
N PRO A 469 27.76 -10.54 28.29
CA PRO A 469 28.80 -10.93 29.25
C PRO A 469 28.24 -11.78 30.40
N ALA A 470 29.13 -12.45 31.12
CA ALA A 470 28.81 -13.16 32.36
C ALA A 470 28.31 -12.18 33.43
N GLY A 471 27.30 -12.57 34.18
CA GLY A 471 26.76 -11.78 35.29
C GLY A 471 25.28 -11.43 35.13
N GLN A 472 24.86 -10.49 35.98
CA GLN A 472 23.53 -9.90 35.93
C GLN A 472 23.64 -8.56 35.21
N HIS A 473 22.87 -8.38 34.13
CA HIS A 473 22.91 -7.20 33.29
C HIS A 473 21.51 -6.73 32.95
N THR A 474 21.40 -5.41 32.70
CA THR A 474 20.21 -4.79 32.12
C THR A 474 20.50 -4.46 30.65
N ILE A 475 19.72 -5.03 29.75
CA ILE A 475 19.79 -4.73 28.32
C ILE A 475 18.64 -3.80 27.96
N GLU A 476 18.96 -2.65 27.38
CA GLU A 476 17.96 -1.71 26.84
C GLU A 476 18.10 -1.63 25.32
N MET A 477 16.98 -1.81 24.61
CA MET A 477 16.86 -1.59 23.17
C MET A 477 15.91 -0.42 22.93
N ARG A 478 16.39 0.63 22.24
CA ARG A 478 15.61 1.84 21.92
C ARG A 478 15.61 2.08 20.42
N PHE A 479 14.42 2.28 19.87
CA PHE A 479 14.26 2.66 18.46
C PHE A 479 14.22 4.17 18.32
N ASP A 480 15.23 4.74 17.63
CA ASP A 480 15.40 6.17 17.44
C ASP A 480 16.19 6.46 16.14
N PRO A 481 15.57 6.32 14.97
CA PRO A 481 16.27 6.43 13.70
C PRO A 481 16.62 7.88 13.36
N THR A 482 17.92 8.18 13.25
CA THR A 482 18.45 9.50 12.85
C THR A 482 17.91 9.97 11.50
N SER A 483 17.67 9.03 10.57
CA SER A 483 17.08 9.32 9.25
C SER A 483 15.70 9.98 9.35
N LEU A 484 14.89 9.60 10.34
CA LEU A 484 13.57 10.20 10.57
C LEU A 484 13.72 11.68 10.96
N HIS A 485 14.57 11.98 11.94
CA HIS A 485 14.77 13.35 12.41
C HIS A 485 15.32 14.27 11.31
N VAL A 486 16.26 13.77 10.50
CA VAL A 486 16.81 14.52 9.36
C VAL A 486 15.74 14.78 8.30
N THR A 487 14.98 13.77 7.92
CA THR A 487 13.93 13.93 6.90
C THR A 487 12.76 14.80 7.36
N GLU A 488 12.37 14.72 8.63
CA GLU A 488 11.39 15.65 9.22
C GLU A 488 11.90 17.08 9.19
N GLY A 489 13.17 17.33 9.59
CA GLY A 489 13.80 18.64 9.53
C GLY A 489 13.79 19.22 8.10
N ILE A 490 14.11 18.41 7.10
CA ILE A 490 14.04 18.80 5.67
C ILE A 490 12.59 19.12 5.26
N ALA A 491 11.63 18.31 5.66
CA ALA A 491 10.23 18.50 5.32
C ALA A 491 9.67 19.80 5.92
N TYR A 492 9.94 20.08 7.21
CA TYR A 492 9.55 21.35 7.85
C TYR A 492 10.23 22.56 7.23
N GLY A 493 11.53 22.43 6.88
CA GLY A 493 12.26 23.49 6.16
C GLY A 493 11.65 23.79 4.79
N ALA A 494 11.31 22.76 4.02
CA ALA A 494 10.65 22.91 2.72
C ALA A 494 9.26 23.56 2.85
N LEU A 495 8.47 23.15 3.85
CA LEU A 495 7.16 23.74 4.13
C LEU A 495 7.28 25.22 4.50
N ALA A 496 8.24 25.59 5.33
CA ALA A 496 8.50 26.99 5.69
C ALA A 496 8.87 27.83 4.46
N LEU A 497 9.74 27.32 3.58
CA LEU A 497 10.12 28.00 2.33
C LEU A 497 8.91 28.19 1.41
N LEU A 498 8.04 27.19 1.31
CA LEU A 498 6.81 27.27 0.51
C LEU A 498 5.87 28.37 1.06
N VAL A 499 5.64 28.41 2.37
CA VAL A 499 4.81 29.44 3.00
C VAL A 499 5.39 30.84 2.77
N ILE A 500 6.70 31.00 2.96
CA ILE A 500 7.39 32.28 2.69
C ILE A 500 7.21 32.67 1.20
N GLY A 501 7.40 31.72 0.27
CA GLY A 501 7.21 31.95 -1.16
C GLY A 501 5.79 32.43 -1.50
N ILE A 502 4.76 31.83 -0.90
CA ILE A 502 3.37 32.25 -1.06
C ILE A 502 3.16 33.68 -0.54
N ILE A 503 3.65 33.99 0.66
CA ILE A 503 3.55 35.32 1.25
C ILE A 503 4.21 36.36 0.34
N VAL A 504 5.43 36.08 -0.13
CA VAL A 504 6.16 36.97 -1.06
C VAL A 504 5.39 37.18 -2.36
N ALA A 505 4.85 36.11 -2.93
CA ALA A 505 4.06 36.17 -4.15
C ALA A 505 2.79 37.05 -3.96
N VAL A 506 2.08 36.88 -2.85
CA VAL A 506 0.91 37.71 -2.50
C VAL A 506 1.29 39.19 -2.31
N LEU A 507 2.40 39.47 -1.65
CA LEU A 507 2.89 40.84 -1.45
C LEU A 507 3.29 41.50 -2.78
N ILE A 508 3.95 40.75 -3.68
CA ILE A 508 4.30 41.24 -5.02
C ILE A 508 3.03 41.50 -5.85
N ALA A 509 2.06 40.59 -5.81
CA ALA A 509 0.78 40.78 -6.49
C ALA A 509 0.03 42.02 -5.99
N LYS A 510 -0.09 42.21 -4.66
CA LYS A 510 -0.68 43.42 -4.06
C LYS A 510 0.02 44.70 -4.53
N ARG A 511 1.36 44.73 -4.58
CA ARG A 511 2.11 45.93 -5.06
C ARG A 511 1.83 46.26 -6.52
N LYS A 512 1.61 45.25 -7.37
CA LYS A 512 1.23 45.48 -8.80
C LYS A 512 -0.19 46.03 -8.93
N TYR A 513 -1.15 45.56 -8.13
CA TYR A 513 -2.52 46.05 -8.14
C TYR A 513 -2.68 47.49 -7.61
N VAL A 514 -1.82 47.91 -6.68
CA VAL A 514 -1.84 49.28 -6.11
C VAL A 514 -1.16 50.30 -7.06
N LYS A 515 -0.33 49.84 -8.00
CA LYS A 515 0.35 50.71 -8.97
C LYS A 515 -0.35 50.80 -10.35
N ALA A 516 -1.39 50.00 -10.60
CA ALA A 516 -2.26 50.07 -11.77
C ALA A 516 -3.59 50.77 -11.41
#